data_1960300b1f27dae1e391a4162b4676ea
#
_entry.id   1960300b1f27dae1e391a4162b4676ea
#
_cell.length_a   1.000
_cell.length_b   1.000
_cell.length_c   1.000
_cell.angle_alpha   90.00
_cell.angle_beta   90.00
_cell.angle_gamma   90.00
#
_symmetry.space_group_name_H-M   'P 1'
#
loop_
_entity.id
_entity.type
_entity.pdbx_description
1 polymer ?
#
loop_
_entity_poly.entity_id
_entity_poly.type
_entity_poly.pdbx_seq_one_letter_code
_entity_poly.pdbx_strand_id
1 'polypeptide(L)'
;MTITKLITASVLLLTLSGCVAKGLTPPKAVAATAGQNQVQVVFEGEAPAWARDAIAIMAELEQWRGLPFTTDLQVAFQPRTDPRLNGWYNSETKELVVTTDGSHELGRGVLLHELFHALQDQQFDLYALHAQSLDQPDYDKAVTALIEGEAMLAVSELMNYDFLAHAQLPPEGPISEDFFEKVFLYGAGLKFVRAVREAGGWEAVDAVFQDPPRSTTLIFQPDRYLAGERETELLEVPLEPGETLQSQSVRGEYELRLLLAKVPELRSDLDQLTEGYRTDTLGVVMTPEDTRIHRWVIQFESSATAAALPEQLAVALTADRAELTPEIVVDQQTVMVEW
;
A
#
# COMPACT_ATOMS: atom_id res chain seq x y z
N MET A 1 13.65 -35.88 -7.15
CA MET A 1 12.87 -35.09 -8.14
C MET A 1 11.99 -34.11 -7.36
N THR A 2 12.32 -32.89 -7.41
CA THR A 2 12.12 -31.78 -6.50
C THR A 2 10.70 -31.24 -6.57
N ILE A 3 10.00 -31.22 -5.43
CA ILE A 3 8.71 -30.55 -5.26
C ILE A 3 9.01 -29.11 -4.83
N THR A 4 9.39 -28.26 -5.76
CA THR A 4 9.72 -26.83 -5.48
C THR A 4 9.07 -25.88 -6.50
N LYS A 5 7.89 -26.19 -7.02
CA LYS A 5 7.32 -25.36 -8.10
C LYS A 5 5.84 -25.03 -7.97
N LEU A 6 5.29 -24.77 -6.79
CA LEU A 6 3.85 -24.41 -6.71
C LEU A 6 3.47 -23.42 -5.61
N ILE A 7 4.40 -22.61 -5.11
CA ILE A 7 4.09 -21.58 -4.12
C ILE A 7 4.01 -20.14 -4.73
N THR A 8 4.30 -19.97 -5.99
CA THR A 8 4.66 -18.69 -6.60
C THR A 8 3.51 -17.76 -6.99
N ALA A 9 2.25 -18.12 -6.85
CA ALA A 9 1.16 -17.26 -7.34
C ALA A 9 0.09 -16.91 -6.31
N SER A 10 0.04 -17.56 -5.16
CA SER A 10 -1.12 -17.45 -4.26
C SER A 10 -0.91 -16.57 -3.03
N VAL A 11 0.30 -16.25 -2.65
CA VAL A 11 0.60 -15.43 -1.46
C VAL A 11 0.46 -13.93 -1.75
N LEU A 12 0.49 -13.52 -3.01
CA LEU A 12 0.38 -12.11 -3.42
C LEU A 12 -1.06 -11.57 -3.43
N LEU A 13 -2.05 -12.33 -2.96
CA LEU A 13 -3.47 -12.00 -3.02
C LEU A 13 -4.07 -11.69 -1.65
N LEU A 14 -3.37 -10.91 -0.82
CA LEU A 14 -3.97 -10.27 0.34
C LEU A 14 -4.60 -8.95 -0.12
N THR A 15 -5.91 -8.83 -0.08
CA THR A 15 -6.61 -7.57 -0.40
C THR A 15 -7.35 -7.06 0.81
N LEU A 16 -7.06 -5.82 1.17
CA LEU A 16 -7.92 -5.00 2.00
C LEU A 16 -8.99 -4.38 1.10
N SER A 17 -10.22 -4.79 1.23
CA SER A 17 -11.37 -4.04 0.74
C SER A 17 -12.51 -4.27 1.71
N GLY A 18 -12.77 -3.28 2.53
CA GLY A 18 -13.96 -3.24 3.36
C GLY A 18 -15.21 -3.16 2.51
N CYS A 19 -16.14 -4.10 2.68
CA CYS A 19 -17.55 -3.94 2.34
C CYS A 19 -18.43 -4.84 3.19
N VAL A 20 -19.18 -4.19 4.05
CA VAL A 20 -20.52 -4.50 4.56
C VAL A 20 -20.93 -5.98 4.68
N ALA A 21 -20.93 -6.49 5.89
CA ALA A 21 -21.54 -7.77 6.26
C ALA A 21 -23.03 -7.62 6.59
N LYS A 22 -23.85 -8.51 6.04
CA LYS A 22 -25.21 -8.78 6.51
C LYS A 22 -25.17 -9.92 7.53
N GLY A 23 -25.88 -9.72 8.63
CA GLY A 23 -25.88 -10.54 9.82
C GLY A 23 -26.02 -12.05 9.63
N LEU A 24 -25.19 -12.76 10.37
CA LEU A 24 -25.26 -14.20 10.62
C LEU A 24 -25.34 -14.45 12.13
N THR A 25 -26.12 -15.45 12.53
CA THR A 25 -26.28 -15.88 13.91
C THR A 25 -25.00 -16.60 14.41
N PRO A 26 -24.51 -16.31 15.62
CA PRO A 26 -23.23 -16.83 16.07
C PRO A 26 -23.29 -18.31 16.50
N PRO A 27 -22.30 -19.13 16.12
CA PRO A 27 -22.05 -20.43 16.73
C PRO A 27 -21.16 -20.32 17.98
N LYS A 28 -21.11 -21.39 18.77
CA LYS A 28 -20.45 -21.48 20.08
C LYS A 28 -18.99 -20.96 20.05
N ALA A 29 -18.72 -19.96 20.88
CA ALA A 29 -17.39 -19.43 21.13
C ALA A 29 -16.48 -20.44 21.87
N VAL A 30 -15.26 -20.59 21.39
CA VAL A 30 -14.15 -21.22 22.12
C VAL A 30 -13.21 -20.10 22.51
N ALA A 31 -13.02 -19.84 23.81
CA ALA A 31 -12.11 -18.83 24.30
C ALA A 31 -10.73 -19.44 24.61
N ALA A 32 -9.67 -18.74 24.22
CA ALA A 32 -8.30 -19.01 24.61
C ALA A 32 -7.64 -17.71 25.11
N THR A 33 -6.65 -17.79 26.00
CA THR A 33 -6.01 -16.62 26.62
C THR A 33 -4.54 -16.51 26.20
N ALA A 34 -4.09 -15.29 25.87
CA ALA A 34 -2.70 -14.98 25.51
C ALA A 34 -2.11 -13.83 26.36
N GLY A 35 -0.80 -13.86 26.54
CA GLY A 35 0.01 -12.76 27.03
C GLY A 35 -0.14 -12.41 28.52
N GLN A 36 0.60 -11.36 28.93
CA GLN A 36 0.57 -10.84 30.31
C GLN A 36 -0.77 -10.21 30.68
N ASN A 37 -1.54 -9.73 29.71
CA ASN A 37 -2.80 -9.01 29.90
C ASN A 37 -4.05 -9.91 29.88
N GLN A 38 -3.91 -11.24 29.76
CA GLN A 38 -5.03 -12.19 29.68
C GLN A 38 -6.05 -11.87 28.56
N VAL A 39 -5.58 -11.35 27.43
CA VAL A 39 -6.42 -11.06 26.27
C VAL A 39 -7.05 -12.35 25.77
N GLN A 40 -8.37 -12.33 25.55
CA GLN A 40 -9.11 -13.46 25.02
C GLN A 40 -9.24 -13.39 23.50
N VAL A 41 -9.12 -14.55 22.85
CA VAL A 41 -9.49 -14.71 21.45
C VAL A 41 -10.76 -15.54 21.38
N VAL A 42 -11.79 -14.97 20.81
CA VAL A 42 -13.08 -15.61 20.60
C VAL A 42 -13.21 -15.98 19.12
N PHE A 43 -13.40 -17.27 18.85
CA PHE A 43 -13.56 -17.74 17.48
C PHE A 43 -15.06 -17.82 17.12
N GLU A 44 -15.41 -17.22 15.98
CA GLU A 44 -16.72 -17.34 15.36
C GLU A 44 -16.62 -18.22 14.11
N GLY A 45 -17.55 -19.17 13.99
CA GLY A 45 -17.52 -20.15 12.91
C GLY A 45 -16.77 -21.44 13.27
N GLU A 46 -16.58 -22.30 12.27
CA GLU A 46 -15.80 -23.53 12.40
C GLU A 46 -14.31 -23.22 12.21
N ALA A 47 -13.61 -23.02 13.31
CA ALA A 47 -12.19 -22.71 13.29
C ALA A 47 -11.38 -23.90 12.73
N PRO A 48 -10.58 -23.71 11.68
CA PRO A 48 -9.68 -24.73 11.17
C PRO A 48 -8.60 -25.11 12.20
N ALA A 49 -7.96 -26.26 12.02
CA ALA A 49 -7.00 -26.77 13.01
C ALA A 49 -5.85 -25.79 13.27
N TRP A 50 -5.41 -25.05 12.24
CA TRP A 50 -4.33 -24.05 12.35
C TRP A 50 -4.74 -22.76 13.08
N ALA A 51 -6.03 -22.48 13.20
CA ALA A 51 -6.50 -21.31 13.94
C ALA A 51 -6.26 -21.42 15.45
N ARG A 52 -6.08 -22.67 15.95
CA ARG A 52 -5.72 -22.90 17.37
C ARG A 52 -4.36 -22.30 17.73
N ASP A 53 -3.55 -22.01 16.72
CA ASP A 53 -2.25 -21.38 16.89
C ASP A 53 -2.35 -19.86 17.09
N ALA A 54 -3.55 -19.25 16.97
CA ALA A 54 -3.73 -17.79 17.09
C ALA A 54 -3.07 -17.22 18.36
N ILE A 55 -3.25 -17.90 19.50
CA ILE A 55 -2.63 -17.48 20.75
C ILE A 55 -1.10 -17.53 20.71
N ALA A 56 -0.55 -18.57 20.10
CA ALA A 56 0.90 -18.68 19.92
C ALA A 56 1.41 -17.60 18.95
N ILE A 57 0.68 -17.33 17.88
CA ILE A 57 1.00 -16.27 16.92
C ILE A 57 0.95 -14.90 17.59
N MET A 58 -0.05 -14.62 18.44
CA MET A 58 -0.11 -13.35 19.19
C MET A 58 1.11 -13.20 20.10
N ALA A 59 1.49 -14.25 20.82
CA ALA A 59 2.68 -14.21 21.68
C ALA A 59 3.97 -14.02 20.86
N GLU A 60 4.09 -14.64 19.69
CA GLU A 60 5.21 -14.42 18.76
C GLU A 60 5.25 -12.96 18.29
N LEU A 61 4.10 -12.37 17.94
CA LEU A 61 3.99 -10.98 17.52
C LEU A 61 4.36 -10.00 18.62
N GLU A 62 3.86 -10.20 19.85
CA GLU A 62 4.21 -9.40 21.03
C GLU A 62 5.73 -9.45 21.31
N GLN A 63 6.31 -10.64 21.25
CA GLN A 63 7.75 -10.80 21.46
C GLN A 63 8.57 -10.16 20.35
N TRP A 64 8.15 -10.33 19.09
CA TRP A 64 8.86 -9.80 17.93
C TRP A 64 8.82 -8.28 17.86
N ARG A 65 7.64 -7.71 18.13
CA ARG A 65 7.41 -6.26 18.00
C ARG A 65 7.74 -5.48 19.29
N GLY A 66 7.65 -6.12 20.43
CA GLY A 66 7.79 -5.49 21.75
C GLY A 66 6.54 -4.73 22.19
N LEU A 67 5.41 -4.92 21.55
CA LEU A 67 4.13 -4.29 21.88
C LEU A 67 3.12 -5.36 22.33
N PRO A 68 2.34 -5.13 23.42
CA PRO A 68 1.35 -6.08 23.90
C PRO A 68 0.00 -5.89 23.21
N PHE A 69 -0.77 -6.98 23.03
CA PHE A 69 -2.20 -6.85 22.85
C PHE A 69 -2.87 -6.34 24.14
N THR A 70 -3.79 -5.41 24.01
CA THR A 70 -4.41 -4.72 25.15
C THR A 70 -5.91 -4.99 25.28
N THR A 71 -6.56 -5.46 24.20
CA THR A 71 -8.00 -5.76 24.16
C THR A 71 -8.27 -7.12 23.56
N ASP A 72 -9.40 -7.72 23.96
CA ASP A 72 -9.87 -8.99 23.41
C ASP A 72 -10.11 -8.90 21.90
N LEU A 73 -9.89 -10.02 21.21
CA LEU A 73 -10.06 -10.13 19.77
C LEU A 73 -11.18 -11.11 19.43
N GLN A 74 -11.99 -10.74 18.42
CA GLN A 74 -12.92 -11.65 17.77
C GLN A 74 -12.37 -12.01 16.41
N VAL A 75 -12.19 -13.32 16.18
CA VAL A 75 -11.68 -13.86 14.91
C VAL A 75 -12.76 -14.72 14.28
N ALA A 76 -13.32 -14.26 13.17
CA ALA A 76 -14.29 -14.99 12.41
C ALA A 76 -13.63 -15.86 11.32
N PHE A 77 -14.10 -17.11 11.19
CA PHE A 77 -13.66 -18.01 10.14
C PHE A 77 -14.83 -18.30 9.20
N GLN A 78 -14.63 -18.02 7.92
CA GLN A 78 -15.67 -18.23 6.92
C GLN A 78 -15.13 -18.77 5.61
N PRO A 79 -15.94 -19.48 4.79
CA PRO A 79 -15.55 -19.82 3.44
C PRO A 79 -15.25 -18.56 2.61
N ARG A 80 -14.31 -18.67 1.69
CA ARG A 80 -13.96 -17.58 0.79
C ARG A 80 -15.13 -17.28 -0.15
N THR A 81 -15.61 -16.04 -0.13
CA THR A 81 -16.68 -15.56 -1.03
C THR A 81 -16.12 -14.71 -2.17
N ASP A 82 -14.98 -14.07 -1.97
CA ASP A 82 -14.23 -13.33 -2.99
C ASP A 82 -12.85 -13.99 -3.17
N PRO A 83 -12.49 -14.44 -4.38
CA PRO A 83 -11.20 -15.10 -4.64
C PRO A 83 -9.97 -14.20 -4.40
N ARG A 84 -10.17 -12.89 -4.28
CA ARG A 84 -9.11 -11.91 -4.00
C ARG A 84 -8.81 -11.77 -2.51
N LEU A 85 -9.74 -12.20 -1.62
CA LEU A 85 -9.64 -12.01 -0.17
C LEU A 85 -9.30 -13.33 0.52
N ASN A 86 -8.24 -13.33 1.31
CA ASN A 86 -7.88 -14.44 2.19
C ASN A 86 -8.17 -14.13 3.66
N GLY A 87 -8.24 -12.85 4.02
CA GLY A 87 -8.57 -12.32 5.32
C GLY A 87 -8.67 -10.80 5.27
N TRP A 88 -9.15 -10.19 6.35
CA TRP A 88 -9.13 -8.75 6.56
C TRP A 88 -9.29 -8.41 8.03
N TYR A 89 -8.70 -7.29 8.42
CA TYR A 89 -8.97 -6.61 9.67
C TYR A 89 -9.67 -5.27 9.37
N ASN A 90 -10.75 -4.97 10.09
CA ASN A 90 -11.46 -3.71 9.97
C ASN A 90 -11.18 -2.84 11.20
N SER A 91 -10.43 -1.75 11.03
CA SER A 91 -10.04 -0.86 12.13
C SER A 91 -11.19 -0.05 12.73
N GLU A 92 -12.33 0.10 12.03
CA GLU A 92 -13.51 0.77 12.57
C GLU A 92 -14.33 -0.19 13.45
N THR A 93 -14.65 -1.40 12.94
CA THR A 93 -15.48 -2.38 13.64
C THR A 93 -14.70 -3.31 14.56
N LYS A 94 -13.35 -3.33 14.43
CA LYS A 94 -12.41 -4.25 15.11
C LYS A 94 -12.65 -5.72 14.77
N GLU A 95 -13.30 -5.98 13.65
CA GLU A 95 -13.58 -7.32 13.15
C GLU A 95 -12.37 -7.87 12.39
N LEU A 96 -11.94 -9.07 12.75
CA LEU A 96 -10.92 -9.84 12.05
C LEU A 96 -11.52 -11.07 11.42
N VAL A 97 -11.36 -11.24 10.12
CA VAL A 97 -11.88 -12.38 9.39
C VAL A 97 -10.77 -13.08 8.63
N VAL A 98 -10.77 -14.42 8.67
CA VAL A 98 -9.85 -15.25 7.88
C VAL A 98 -10.64 -16.30 7.12
N THR A 99 -10.32 -16.49 5.84
CA THR A 99 -10.98 -17.49 5.01
C THR A 99 -10.42 -18.89 5.24
N THR A 100 -11.27 -19.91 5.16
CA THR A 100 -10.93 -21.30 5.52
C THR A 100 -10.41 -22.15 4.36
N ASP A 101 -10.44 -21.64 3.12
CA ASP A 101 -10.21 -22.42 1.90
C ASP A 101 -8.74 -22.54 1.49
N GLY A 102 -7.82 -22.02 2.31
CA GLY A 102 -6.38 -22.04 2.04
C GLY A 102 -5.68 -23.28 2.58
N SER A 103 -4.42 -23.49 2.14
CA SER A 103 -3.52 -24.43 2.80
C SER A 103 -3.23 -23.99 4.24
N HIS A 104 -2.76 -24.91 5.08
CA HIS A 104 -2.37 -24.59 6.46
C HIS A 104 -1.34 -23.45 6.53
N GLU A 105 -0.33 -23.47 5.66
CA GLU A 105 0.72 -22.43 5.61
C GLU A 105 0.15 -21.06 5.19
N LEU A 106 -0.69 -21.05 4.16
CA LEU A 106 -1.37 -19.81 3.72
C LEU A 106 -2.26 -19.26 4.84
N GLY A 107 -3.09 -20.12 5.46
CA GLY A 107 -3.98 -19.70 6.52
C GLY A 107 -3.23 -19.13 7.75
N ARG A 108 -2.09 -19.74 8.13
CA ARG A 108 -1.25 -19.23 9.21
C ARG A 108 -0.65 -17.86 8.84
N GLY A 109 -0.18 -17.67 7.60
CA GLY A 109 0.38 -16.40 7.13
C GLY A 109 -0.66 -15.28 7.12
N VAL A 110 -1.87 -15.58 6.64
CA VAL A 110 -2.99 -14.64 6.67
C VAL A 110 -3.37 -14.29 8.10
N LEU A 111 -3.55 -15.29 8.97
CA LEU A 111 -3.90 -15.05 10.36
C LEU A 111 -2.84 -14.20 11.09
N LEU A 112 -1.55 -14.45 10.84
CA LEU A 112 -0.46 -13.64 11.39
C LEU A 112 -0.55 -12.18 10.92
N HIS A 113 -0.81 -11.97 9.63
CA HIS A 113 -0.97 -10.64 9.03
C HIS A 113 -2.14 -9.87 9.64
N GLU A 114 -3.32 -10.50 9.71
CA GLU A 114 -4.51 -9.83 10.23
C GLU A 114 -4.43 -9.59 11.76
N LEU A 115 -3.83 -10.54 12.51
CA LEU A 115 -3.55 -10.33 13.93
C LEU A 115 -2.55 -9.18 14.15
N PHE A 116 -1.60 -9.01 13.23
CA PHE A 116 -0.67 -7.89 13.30
C PHE A 116 -1.36 -6.55 13.08
N HIS A 117 -2.31 -6.45 12.14
CA HIS A 117 -3.15 -5.25 11.99
C HIS A 117 -3.95 -4.95 13.25
N ALA A 118 -4.48 -5.98 13.92
CA ALA A 118 -5.16 -5.78 15.20
C ALA A 118 -4.20 -5.27 16.30
N LEU A 119 -2.94 -5.72 16.30
CA LEU A 119 -1.91 -5.20 17.20
C LEU A 119 -1.58 -3.74 16.88
N GLN A 120 -1.33 -3.42 15.60
CA GLN A 120 -1.08 -2.05 15.15
C GLN A 120 -2.22 -1.12 15.55
N ASP A 121 -3.47 -1.53 15.31
CA ASP A 121 -4.65 -0.73 15.63
C ASP A 121 -4.81 -0.46 17.11
N GLN A 122 -4.55 -1.46 17.97
CA GLN A 122 -4.58 -1.30 19.42
C GLN A 122 -3.50 -0.36 19.95
N GLN A 123 -2.41 -0.17 19.22
CA GLN A 123 -1.29 0.68 19.62
C GLN A 123 -1.32 2.07 18.96
N PHE A 124 -1.81 2.18 17.74
CA PHE A 124 -1.65 3.37 16.91
C PHE A 124 -2.97 3.96 16.38
N ASP A 125 -4.13 3.32 16.64
CA ASP A 125 -5.44 3.75 16.15
C ASP A 125 -5.44 3.94 14.61
N LEU A 126 -5.42 2.82 13.90
CA LEU A 126 -5.36 2.82 12.42
C LEU A 126 -6.55 3.56 11.79
N TYR A 127 -7.72 3.54 12.44
CA TYR A 127 -8.89 4.30 11.95
C TYR A 127 -8.63 5.81 11.98
N ALA A 128 -8.11 6.32 13.10
CA ALA A 128 -7.77 7.73 13.22
C ALA A 128 -6.61 8.12 12.28
N LEU A 129 -5.67 7.21 12.04
CA LEU A 129 -4.56 7.42 11.11
C LEU A 129 -5.06 7.59 9.67
N HIS A 130 -5.93 6.71 9.17
CA HIS A 130 -6.56 6.86 7.87
C HIS A 130 -7.46 8.09 7.77
N ALA A 131 -8.16 8.45 8.85
CA ALA A 131 -9.02 9.64 8.85
C ALA A 131 -8.26 10.95 8.54
N GLN A 132 -6.95 11.00 8.78
CA GLN A 132 -6.11 12.16 8.49
C GLN A 132 -5.79 12.32 6.99
N SER A 133 -5.91 11.27 6.20
CA SER A 133 -5.50 11.20 4.79
C SER A 133 -6.65 11.11 3.79
N LEU A 134 -7.91 10.97 4.25
CA LEU A 134 -9.08 10.64 3.42
C LEU A 134 -9.28 11.51 2.17
N ASP A 135 -8.95 12.81 2.25
CA ASP A 135 -9.11 13.73 1.12
C ASP A 135 -7.82 13.92 0.29
N GLN A 136 -6.80 13.12 0.57
CA GLN A 136 -5.48 13.22 -0.04
C GLN A 136 -5.01 11.83 -0.52
N PRO A 137 -5.36 11.42 -1.75
CA PRO A 137 -5.14 10.04 -2.22
C PRO A 137 -3.70 9.55 -2.15
N ASP A 138 -2.71 10.40 -2.45
CA ASP A 138 -1.29 10.04 -2.37
C ASP A 138 -0.86 9.82 -0.91
N TYR A 139 -1.34 10.67 0.01
CA TYR A 139 -1.09 10.51 1.44
C TYR A 139 -1.76 9.25 2.00
N ASP A 140 -3.03 9.00 1.67
CA ASP A 140 -3.75 7.80 2.10
C ASP A 140 -3.04 6.51 1.63
N LYS A 141 -2.56 6.53 0.40
CA LYS A 141 -1.78 5.43 -0.15
C LYS A 141 -0.42 5.23 0.57
N ALA A 142 0.23 6.31 0.98
CA ALA A 142 1.47 6.25 1.76
C ALA A 142 1.21 5.70 3.18
N VAL A 143 0.13 6.11 3.85
CA VAL A 143 -0.29 5.58 5.15
C VAL A 143 -0.60 4.08 5.05
N THR A 144 -1.34 3.68 4.01
CA THR A 144 -1.64 2.26 3.78
C THR A 144 -0.36 1.46 3.57
N ALA A 145 0.61 1.99 2.80
CA ALA A 145 1.89 1.32 2.57
C ALA A 145 2.74 1.18 3.85
N LEU A 146 2.66 2.14 4.78
CA LEU A 146 3.28 2.02 6.10
C LEU A 146 2.67 0.85 6.90
N ILE A 147 1.35 0.81 7.00
CA ILE A 147 0.60 -0.21 7.75
C ILE A 147 0.87 -1.61 7.19
N GLU A 148 0.68 -1.78 5.89
CA GLU A 148 0.89 -3.05 5.19
C GLU A 148 2.36 -3.48 5.18
N GLY A 149 3.26 -2.52 5.04
CA GLY A 149 4.69 -2.78 5.03
C GLY A 149 5.20 -3.35 6.33
N GLU A 150 4.72 -2.87 7.49
CA GLU A 150 5.07 -3.42 8.79
C GLU A 150 4.47 -4.82 8.99
N ALA A 151 3.21 -5.03 8.60
CA ALA A 151 2.58 -6.34 8.66
C ALA A 151 3.33 -7.37 7.77
N MET A 152 3.75 -6.98 6.58
CA MET A 152 4.55 -7.84 5.70
C MET A 152 5.96 -8.09 6.22
N LEU A 153 6.54 -7.14 6.96
CA LEU A 153 7.82 -7.36 7.64
C LEU A 153 7.68 -8.43 8.73
N ALA A 154 6.58 -8.40 9.51
CA ALA A 154 6.28 -9.43 10.51
C ALA A 154 6.12 -10.81 9.85
N VAL A 155 5.31 -10.90 8.78
CA VAL A 155 5.13 -12.15 8.01
C VAL A 155 6.46 -12.66 7.47
N SER A 156 7.26 -11.78 6.84
CA SER A 156 8.56 -12.17 6.27
C SER A 156 9.50 -12.77 7.31
N GLU A 157 9.63 -12.13 8.46
CA GLU A 157 10.58 -12.56 9.48
C GLU A 157 10.07 -13.76 10.29
N LEU A 158 8.81 -13.77 10.72
CA LEU A 158 8.26 -14.85 11.55
C LEU A 158 7.98 -16.15 10.76
N MET A 159 7.72 -16.02 9.46
CA MET A 159 7.57 -17.19 8.58
C MET A 159 8.86 -17.56 7.82
N ASN A 160 9.95 -16.82 8.01
CA ASN A 160 11.20 -16.97 7.26
C ASN A 160 10.96 -17.01 5.74
N TYR A 161 10.17 -16.04 5.24
CA TYR A 161 9.78 -15.94 3.85
C TYR A 161 10.32 -14.66 3.21
N ASP A 162 11.14 -14.79 2.16
CA ASP A 162 11.63 -13.63 1.43
C ASP A 162 10.56 -13.08 0.48
N PHE A 163 9.70 -12.24 1.03
CA PHE A 163 8.63 -11.62 0.28
C PHE A 163 9.15 -10.74 -0.85
N LEU A 164 10.24 -9.99 -0.64
CA LEU A 164 10.77 -9.06 -1.63
C LEU A 164 11.30 -9.75 -2.90
N ALA A 165 11.77 -10.98 -2.79
CA ALA A 165 12.16 -11.77 -3.95
C ALA A 165 10.96 -12.09 -4.87
N HIS A 166 9.73 -12.00 -4.35
CA HIS A 166 8.49 -12.34 -5.06
C HIS A 166 7.63 -11.12 -5.41
N ALA A 167 7.80 -10.00 -4.68
CA ALA A 167 7.06 -8.75 -4.89
C ALA A 167 7.70 -7.92 -6.02
N GLN A 168 7.72 -8.47 -7.24
CA GLN A 168 8.30 -7.82 -8.41
C GLN A 168 7.28 -7.75 -9.55
N LEU A 169 7.38 -6.70 -10.35
CA LEU A 169 6.58 -6.59 -11.56
C LEU A 169 7.02 -7.66 -12.58
N PRO A 170 6.09 -8.34 -13.25
CA PRO A 170 6.42 -9.27 -14.30
C PRO A 170 7.10 -8.53 -15.46
N PRO A 171 8.14 -9.09 -16.10
CA PRO A 171 8.86 -8.40 -17.17
C PRO A 171 8.00 -8.23 -18.44
N GLU A 172 6.99 -9.07 -18.61
CA GLU A 172 6.14 -9.09 -19.81
C GLU A 172 4.65 -9.18 -19.44
N GLY A 173 3.81 -8.87 -20.41
CA GLY A 173 2.35 -8.97 -20.31
C GLY A 173 1.70 -7.80 -19.56
N PRO A 174 0.36 -7.71 -19.59
CA PRO A 174 -0.38 -6.66 -18.91
C PRO A 174 -0.31 -6.83 -17.38
N ILE A 175 -0.34 -5.71 -16.66
CA ILE A 175 -0.54 -5.67 -15.21
C ILE A 175 -1.85 -4.97 -14.90
N SER A 176 -2.55 -5.42 -13.87
CA SER A 176 -3.69 -4.68 -13.32
C SER A 176 -3.20 -3.64 -12.30
N GLU A 177 -4.01 -2.60 -12.10
CA GLU A 177 -3.76 -1.62 -11.05
C GLU A 177 -3.71 -2.29 -9.66
N ASP A 178 -4.63 -3.21 -9.38
CA ASP A 178 -4.65 -4.02 -8.15
C ASP A 178 -3.34 -4.81 -7.93
N PHE A 179 -2.74 -5.36 -8.99
CA PHE A 179 -1.45 -6.04 -8.88
C PHE A 179 -0.31 -5.06 -8.57
N PHE A 180 -0.26 -3.93 -9.27
CA PHE A 180 0.75 -2.90 -9.02
C PHE A 180 0.62 -2.32 -7.61
N GLU A 181 -0.61 -2.07 -7.17
CA GLU A 181 -0.90 -1.58 -5.83
C GLU A 181 -0.37 -2.55 -4.75
N LYS A 182 -0.59 -3.84 -4.89
CA LYS A 182 -0.05 -4.84 -3.97
C LYS A 182 1.48 -4.87 -3.94
N VAL A 183 2.12 -4.78 -5.11
CA VAL A 183 3.58 -4.68 -5.18
C VAL A 183 4.08 -3.43 -4.44
N PHE A 184 3.36 -2.32 -4.56
CA PHE A 184 3.69 -1.09 -3.85
C PHE A 184 3.45 -1.21 -2.35
N LEU A 185 2.23 -1.52 -1.92
CA LEU A 185 1.84 -1.53 -0.51
C LEU A 185 2.70 -2.53 0.29
N TYR A 186 2.82 -3.75 -0.21
CA TYR A 186 3.54 -4.81 0.48
C TYR A 186 5.04 -4.76 0.25
N GLY A 187 5.49 -4.46 -0.98
CA GLY A 187 6.91 -4.47 -1.34
C GLY A 187 7.64 -3.18 -0.98
N ALA A 188 7.16 -2.03 -1.46
CA ALA A 188 7.78 -0.75 -1.14
C ALA A 188 7.55 -0.37 0.33
N GLY A 189 6.33 -0.62 0.88
CA GLY A 189 6.03 -0.43 2.29
C GLY A 189 6.96 -1.23 3.21
N LEU A 190 7.19 -2.54 2.91
CA LEU A 190 8.14 -3.37 3.67
C LEU A 190 9.56 -2.80 3.62
N LYS A 191 10.03 -2.37 2.44
CA LYS A 191 11.36 -1.74 2.30
C LYS A 191 11.46 -0.48 3.14
N PHE A 192 10.42 0.36 3.12
CA PHE A 192 10.36 1.58 3.91
C PHE A 192 10.46 1.30 5.41
N VAL A 193 9.60 0.42 5.95
CA VAL A 193 9.61 0.09 7.38
C VAL A 193 10.93 -0.56 7.80
N ARG A 194 11.52 -1.41 6.95
CA ARG A 194 12.84 -2.00 7.20
C ARG A 194 13.92 -0.93 7.30
N ALA A 195 13.95 0.03 6.36
CA ALA A 195 14.92 1.12 6.38
C ALA A 195 14.78 2.01 7.64
N VAL A 196 13.56 2.34 8.04
CA VAL A 196 13.29 3.08 9.28
C VAL A 196 13.78 2.30 10.50
N ARG A 197 13.47 1.00 10.58
CA ARG A 197 13.90 0.14 11.70
C ARG A 197 15.43 0.00 11.75
N GLU A 198 16.08 -0.13 10.62
CA GLU A 198 17.56 -0.18 10.53
C GLU A 198 18.20 1.12 10.99
N ALA A 199 17.57 2.26 10.73
CA ALA A 199 18.07 3.57 11.14
C ALA A 199 17.92 3.87 12.63
N GLY A 200 16.82 3.43 13.27
CA GLY A 200 16.54 3.82 14.66
C GLY A 200 15.75 2.80 15.51
N GLY A 201 15.70 1.53 15.10
CA GLY A 201 15.02 0.47 15.84
C GLY A 201 13.49 0.62 15.84
N TRP A 202 12.84 -0.11 16.73
CA TRP A 202 11.38 -0.05 16.87
C TRP A 202 10.87 1.32 17.32
N GLU A 203 11.66 2.04 18.11
CA GLU A 203 11.32 3.42 18.51
C GLU A 203 11.14 4.35 17.31
N ALA A 204 11.98 4.22 16.28
CA ALA A 204 11.81 4.98 15.04
C ALA A 204 10.57 4.56 14.26
N VAL A 205 10.24 3.26 14.23
CA VAL A 205 9.01 2.76 13.61
C VAL A 205 7.77 3.29 14.35
N ASP A 206 7.76 3.28 15.69
CA ASP A 206 6.66 3.85 16.48
C ASP A 206 6.46 5.35 16.19
N ALA A 207 7.56 6.09 16.01
CA ALA A 207 7.51 7.51 15.69
C ALA A 207 6.90 7.77 14.30
N VAL A 208 7.07 6.86 13.33
CA VAL A 208 6.44 6.99 11.99
C VAL A 208 4.92 6.97 12.09
N PHE A 209 4.32 6.17 12.99
CA PHE A 209 2.87 6.16 13.17
C PHE A 209 2.34 7.46 13.81
N GLN A 210 3.19 8.25 14.47
CA GLN A 210 2.84 9.57 15.01
C GLN A 210 3.01 10.69 13.96
N ASP A 211 3.93 10.53 13.01
CA ASP A 211 4.21 11.50 11.94
C ASP A 211 4.45 10.74 10.62
N PRO A 212 3.39 10.20 9.99
CA PRO A 212 3.52 9.32 8.83
C PRO A 212 4.00 10.04 7.57
N PRO A 213 4.60 9.31 6.62
CA PRO A 213 4.97 9.85 5.31
C PRO A 213 3.72 10.36 4.59
N ARG A 214 3.74 11.62 4.14
CA ARG A 214 2.59 12.27 3.51
C ARG A 214 2.55 12.15 1.99
N SER A 215 3.44 11.34 1.43
CA SER A 215 3.46 11.04 0.00
C SER A 215 4.02 9.66 -0.27
N THR A 216 3.61 9.06 -1.37
CA THR A 216 4.16 7.79 -1.85
C THR A 216 5.64 7.88 -2.21
N THR A 217 6.12 9.08 -2.55
CA THR A 217 7.55 9.35 -2.77
C THR A 217 8.40 9.01 -1.55
N LEU A 218 7.94 9.36 -0.36
CA LEU A 218 8.67 9.06 0.89
C LEU A 218 8.68 7.55 1.21
N ILE A 219 7.71 6.80 0.70
CA ILE A 219 7.70 5.34 0.76
C ILE A 219 8.73 4.73 -0.20
N PHE A 220 8.80 5.22 -1.44
CA PHE A 220 9.80 4.77 -2.42
C PHE A 220 11.22 5.20 -2.06
N GLN A 221 11.36 6.36 -1.40
CA GLN A 221 12.63 7.02 -1.07
C GLN A 221 12.75 7.24 0.44
N PRO A 222 12.92 6.16 1.25
CA PRO A 222 12.92 6.26 2.73
C PRO A 222 14.01 7.18 3.29
N ASP A 223 15.13 7.35 2.58
CA ASP A 223 16.21 8.24 2.99
C ASP A 223 15.73 9.70 3.10
N ARG A 224 14.80 10.13 2.25
CA ARG A 224 14.22 11.47 2.32
C ARG A 224 13.34 11.64 3.56
N TYR A 225 12.54 10.62 3.88
CA TYR A 225 11.78 10.62 5.13
C TYR A 225 12.69 10.68 6.35
N LEU A 226 13.76 9.87 6.36
CA LEU A 226 14.77 9.85 7.42
C LEU A 226 15.56 11.17 7.53
N ALA A 227 15.73 11.89 6.41
CA ALA A 227 16.29 13.24 6.38
C ALA A 227 15.32 14.32 6.92
N GLY A 228 14.08 13.98 7.24
CA GLY A 228 13.09 14.88 7.82
C GLY A 228 12.10 15.48 6.84
N GLU A 229 12.08 15.05 5.58
CA GLU A 229 11.06 15.48 4.63
C GLU A 229 9.69 14.91 5.01
N ARG A 230 8.65 15.75 4.91
CA ARG A 230 7.28 15.38 5.28
C ARG A 230 6.22 15.87 4.27
N GLU A 231 6.36 17.08 3.80
CA GLU A 231 5.32 17.76 3.04
C GLU A 231 5.52 17.64 1.55
N THR A 232 4.41 17.54 0.82
CA THR A 232 4.32 17.73 -0.61
C THR A 232 3.70 19.09 -0.89
N GLU A 233 4.39 19.92 -1.67
CA GLU A 233 3.85 21.19 -2.12
C GLU A 233 3.03 20.98 -3.40
N LEU A 234 1.85 21.63 -3.46
CA LEU A 234 1.11 21.76 -4.72
C LEU A 234 1.88 22.71 -5.64
N LEU A 235 2.13 22.24 -6.87
CA LEU A 235 2.69 23.10 -7.91
C LEU A 235 1.60 23.97 -8.50
N GLU A 236 1.97 25.18 -8.93
CA GLU A 236 1.08 26.03 -9.71
C GLU A 236 0.78 25.35 -11.06
N VAL A 237 -0.52 25.26 -11.38
CA VAL A 237 -0.98 24.81 -12.70
C VAL A 237 -1.04 26.03 -13.60
N PRO A 238 -0.19 26.16 -14.62
CA PRO A 238 -0.20 27.29 -15.54
C PRO A 238 -1.57 27.40 -16.24
N LEU A 239 -2.09 28.61 -16.38
CA LEU A 239 -3.35 28.85 -17.07
C LEU A 239 -3.13 29.83 -18.23
N GLU A 240 -3.72 29.50 -19.38
CA GLU A 240 -3.79 30.40 -20.53
C GLU A 240 -4.88 31.48 -20.33
N PRO A 241 -4.82 32.60 -21.08
CA PRO A 241 -5.81 33.65 -20.96
C PRO A 241 -7.25 33.16 -21.21
N GLY A 242 -8.10 33.31 -20.18
CA GLY A 242 -9.50 32.90 -20.22
C GLY A 242 -9.77 31.49 -19.69
N GLU A 243 -8.75 30.71 -19.35
CA GLU A 243 -8.91 29.43 -18.68
C GLU A 243 -9.24 29.59 -17.18
N THR A 244 -9.89 28.59 -16.62
CA THR A 244 -10.21 28.54 -15.19
C THR A 244 -9.86 27.16 -14.60
N LEU A 245 -9.13 27.17 -13.48
CA LEU A 245 -8.84 25.96 -12.72
C LEU A 245 -10.10 25.51 -11.95
N GLN A 246 -10.56 24.30 -12.20
CA GLN A 246 -11.75 23.72 -11.56
C GLN A 246 -11.39 22.94 -10.30
N SER A 247 -10.32 22.17 -10.37
CA SER A 247 -9.79 21.41 -9.24
C SER A 247 -8.31 21.08 -9.46
N GLN A 248 -7.61 20.76 -8.38
CA GLN A 248 -6.23 20.28 -8.43
C GLN A 248 -5.96 19.29 -7.31
N SER A 249 -5.03 18.36 -7.54
CA SER A 249 -4.60 17.37 -6.55
C SER A 249 -3.19 16.89 -6.83
N VAL A 250 -2.49 16.44 -5.81
CA VAL A 250 -1.26 15.64 -5.95
C VAL A 250 -1.65 14.23 -6.38
N ARG A 251 -0.98 13.71 -7.41
CA ARG A 251 -1.13 12.31 -7.86
C ARG A 251 -0.09 11.39 -7.22
N GLY A 252 1.10 11.92 -6.99
CA GLY A 252 2.21 11.23 -6.33
C GLY A 252 3.05 10.35 -7.26
N GLU A 253 4.22 9.98 -6.79
CA GLU A 253 5.14 9.11 -7.52
C GLU A 253 4.52 7.74 -7.85
N TYR A 254 3.61 7.25 -6.99
CA TYR A 254 2.88 6.01 -7.23
C TYR A 254 2.12 6.02 -8.57
N GLU A 255 1.36 7.07 -8.84
CA GLU A 255 0.57 7.18 -10.07
C GLU A 255 1.45 7.29 -11.31
N LEU A 256 2.55 8.05 -11.22
CA LEU A 256 3.54 8.12 -12.31
C LEU A 256 4.13 6.73 -12.59
N ARG A 257 4.57 6.02 -11.56
CA ARG A 257 5.11 4.66 -11.70
C ARG A 257 4.08 3.66 -12.23
N LEU A 258 2.84 3.74 -11.75
CA LEU A 258 1.74 2.90 -12.25
C LEU A 258 1.52 3.11 -13.75
N LEU A 259 1.46 4.37 -14.19
CA LEU A 259 1.28 4.72 -15.60
C LEU A 259 2.43 4.16 -16.46
N LEU A 260 3.67 4.38 -16.06
CA LEU A 260 4.86 3.87 -16.76
C LEU A 260 4.90 2.34 -16.76
N ALA A 261 4.51 1.68 -15.67
CA ALA A 261 4.53 0.23 -15.52
C ALA A 261 3.50 -0.50 -16.42
N LYS A 262 2.49 0.21 -16.93
CA LYS A 262 1.56 -0.35 -17.93
C LYS A 262 2.27 -0.72 -19.24
N VAL A 263 3.43 -0.10 -19.51
CA VAL A 263 4.32 -0.43 -20.63
C VAL A 263 5.40 -1.41 -20.15
N PRO A 264 5.38 -2.69 -20.59
CA PRO A 264 6.31 -3.71 -20.08
C PRO A 264 7.78 -3.33 -20.22
N GLU A 265 8.15 -2.68 -21.32
CA GLU A 265 9.51 -2.29 -21.65
C GLU A 265 10.08 -1.22 -20.70
N LEU A 266 9.23 -0.48 -19.99
CA LEU A 266 9.65 0.55 -19.05
C LEU A 266 9.80 0.05 -17.61
N ARG A 267 9.35 -1.18 -17.29
CA ARG A 267 9.31 -1.70 -15.92
C ARG A 267 10.67 -1.85 -15.27
N SER A 268 11.69 -2.22 -16.06
CA SER A 268 13.07 -2.34 -15.56
C SER A 268 13.68 -0.99 -15.20
N ASP A 269 13.17 0.08 -15.77
CA ASP A 269 13.77 1.42 -15.72
C ASP A 269 12.97 2.38 -14.82
N LEU A 270 11.91 1.89 -14.13
CA LEU A 270 11.04 2.73 -13.29
C LEU A 270 11.82 3.56 -12.28
N ASP A 271 12.79 2.97 -11.58
CA ASP A 271 13.59 3.69 -10.59
C ASP A 271 14.41 4.82 -11.24
N GLN A 272 14.96 4.57 -12.43
CA GLN A 272 15.70 5.57 -13.18
C GLN A 272 14.79 6.68 -13.75
N LEU A 273 13.61 6.31 -14.27
CA LEU A 273 12.64 7.25 -14.85
C LEU A 273 11.98 8.15 -13.81
N THR A 274 11.94 7.73 -12.56
CA THR A 274 11.39 8.53 -11.44
C THR A 274 12.47 9.03 -10.49
N GLU A 275 13.75 8.86 -10.83
CA GLU A 275 14.86 9.36 -10.01
C GLU A 275 14.75 10.87 -9.78
N GLY A 276 14.81 11.29 -8.51
CA GLY A 276 14.69 12.68 -8.13
C GLY A 276 13.29 13.28 -8.35
N TYR A 277 12.25 12.47 -8.50
CA TYR A 277 10.88 12.97 -8.44
C TYR A 277 10.65 13.69 -7.11
N ARG A 278 10.03 14.90 -7.17
CA ARG A 278 9.79 15.75 -5.99
C ARG A 278 8.32 15.79 -5.61
N THR A 279 7.49 16.25 -6.51
CA THR A 279 6.05 16.40 -6.35
C THR A 279 5.40 16.59 -7.70
N ASP A 280 4.08 16.56 -7.74
CA ASP A 280 3.29 16.87 -8.91
C ASP A 280 1.99 17.59 -8.55
N THR A 281 1.33 18.12 -9.56
CA THR A 281 -0.04 18.60 -9.45
C THR A 281 -0.78 18.33 -10.75
N LEU A 282 -1.88 17.58 -10.65
CA LEU A 282 -2.84 17.45 -11.73
C LEU A 282 -3.95 18.47 -11.55
N GLY A 283 -4.05 19.41 -12.49
CA GLY A 283 -5.14 20.37 -12.61
C GLY A 283 -6.21 19.90 -13.59
N VAL A 284 -7.47 20.13 -13.25
CA VAL A 284 -8.60 20.09 -14.18
C VAL A 284 -8.92 21.52 -14.59
N VAL A 285 -8.73 21.84 -15.85
CA VAL A 285 -8.83 23.18 -16.39
C VAL A 285 -10.00 23.24 -17.37
N MET A 286 -10.75 24.34 -17.33
CA MET A 286 -11.81 24.66 -18.29
C MET A 286 -11.33 25.74 -19.23
N THR A 287 -11.37 25.47 -20.54
CA THR A 287 -10.99 26.44 -21.56
C THR A 287 -12.13 27.44 -21.83
N PRO A 288 -11.86 28.57 -22.53
CA PRO A 288 -12.91 29.51 -22.92
C PRO A 288 -14.03 28.91 -23.80
N GLU A 289 -13.73 27.81 -24.49
CA GLU A 289 -14.68 27.06 -25.34
C GLU A 289 -15.50 26.02 -24.55
N ASP A 290 -15.46 26.08 -23.22
CA ASP A 290 -16.13 25.14 -22.32
C ASP A 290 -15.64 23.69 -22.48
N THR A 291 -14.35 23.51 -22.84
CA THR A 291 -13.71 22.21 -22.95
C THR A 291 -12.92 21.92 -21.69
N ARG A 292 -13.09 20.70 -21.15
CA ARG A 292 -12.31 20.23 -20.00
C ARG A 292 -11.02 19.61 -20.51
N ILE A 293 -9.88 20.12 -19.98
CA ILE A 293 -8.55 19.55 -20.19
C ILE A 293 -7.93 19.19 -18.86
N HIS A 294 -6.98 18.27 -18.92
CA HIS A 294 -6.14 17.90 -17.78
C HIS A 294 -4.72 18.43 -18.02
N ARG A 295 -4.18 19.09 -17.01
CA ARG A 295 -2.81 19.62 -17.06
C ARG A 295 -2.04 19.09 -15.86
N TRP A 296 -1.08 18.21 -16.12
CA TRP A 296 -0.28 17.55 -15.10
C TRP A 296 1.12 18.16 -15.08
N VAL A 297 1.48 18.79 -13.97
CA VAL A 297 2.79 19.42 -13.75
C VAL A 297 3.57 18.52 -12.82
N ILE A 298 4.74 18.03 -13.25
CA ILE A 298 5.60 17.11 -12.50
C ILE A 298 6.95 17.76 -12.30
N GLN A 299 7.46 17.82 -11.07
CA GLN A 299 8.73 18.41 -10.72
C GLN A 299 9.76 17.35 -10.32
N PHE A 300 10.98 17.52 -10.80
CA PHE A 300 12.14 16.69 -10.48
C PHE A 300 13.26 17.54 -9.84
N GLU A 301 14.23 16.88 -9.20
CA GLU A 301 15.43 17.52 -8.67
C GLU A 301 16.41 17.91 -9.79
N SER A 302 16.38 17.16 -10.89
CA SER A 302 17.32 17.26 -11.99
C SER A 302 16.62 17.55 -13.31
N SER A 303 17.17 18.51 -14.07
CA SER A 303 16.72 18.75 -15.45
C SER A 303 17.04 17.58 -16.39
N ALA A 304 18.03 16.75 -16.06
CA ALA A 304 18.36 15.57 -16.86
C ALA A 304 17.26 14.51 -16.77
N THR A 305 16.72 14.23 -15.56
CA THR A 305 15.59 13.30 -15.39
C THR A 305 14.33 13.86 -16.04
N ALA A 306 14.02 15.15 -15.82
CA ALA A 306 12.89 15.80 -16.46
C ALA A 306 12.95 15.69 -17.99
N ALA A 307 14.13 15.84 -18.59
CA ALA A 307 14.31 15.74 -20.04
C ALA A 307 14.23 14.31 -20.58
N ALA A 308 14.47 13.29 -19.76
CA ALA A 308 14.43 11.88 -20.17
C ALA A 308 13.01 11.28 -20.16
N LEU A 309 12.07 11.88 -19.44
CA LEU A 309 10.73 11.32 -19.23
C LEU A 309 9.71 11.49 -20.38
N PRO A 310 9.72 12.58 -21.20
CA PRO A 310 8.63 12.90 -22.12
C PRO A 310 8.25 11.81 -23.11
N GLU A 311 9.23 11.17 -23.72
CA GLU A 311 9.00 10.10 -24.70
C GLU A 311 8.32 8.90 -24.05
N GLN A 312 8.80 8.46 -22.89
CA GLN A 312 8.26 7.33 -22.13
C GLN A 312 6.86 7.64 -21.60
N LEU A 313 6.65 8.87 -21.14
CA LEU A 313 5.36 9.33 -20.65
C LEU A 313 4.31 9.40 -21.77
N ALA A 314 4.68 9.89 -22.96
CA ALA A 314 3.81 9.88 -24.13
C ALA A 314 3.39 8.46 -24.53
N VAL A 315 4.35 7.52 -24.55
CA VAL A 315 4.07 6.09 -24.83
C VAL A 315 3.12 5.51 -23.77
N ALA A 316 3.36 5.77 -22.51
CA ALA A 316 2.56 5.25 -21.40
C ALA A 316 1.12 5.82 -21.42
N LEU A 317 0.95 7.11 -21.63
CA LEU A 317 -0.36 7.75 -21.77
C LEU A 317 -1.16 7.22 -22.95
N THR A 318 -0.51 7.02 -24.10
CA THR A 318 -1.15 6.47 -25.30
C THR A 318 -1.51 4.98 -25.12
N ALA A 319 -0.69 4.22 -24.38
CA ALA A 319 -0.99 2.83 -24.04
C ALA A 319 -2.17 2.71 -23.06
N ASP A 320 -2.30 3.66 -22.12
CA ASP A 320 -3.41 3.72 -21.17
C ASP A 320 -4.73 4.15 -21.84
N ARG A 321 -4.65 5.12 -22.75
CA ARG A 321 -5.80 5.69 -23.48
C ARG A 321 -5.42 6.00 -24.91
N ALA A 322 -5.75 5.09 -25.82
CA ALA A 322 -5.32 5.12 -27.22
C ALA A 322 -5.82 6.35 -28.00
N GLU A 323 -6.86 7.03 -27.53
CA GLU A 323 -7.39 8.26 -28.13
C GLU A 323 -6.66 9.54 -27.72
N LEU A 324 -5.78 9.47 -26.69
CA LEU A 324 -5.06 10.64 -26.21
C LEU A 324 -3.89 10.99 -27.14
N THR A 325 -3.78 12.29 -27.38
CA THR A 325 -2.60 12.92 -28.00
C THR A 325 -2.03 13.91 -27.01
N PRO A 326 -1.21 13.46 -26.04
CA PRO A 326 -0.69 14.36 -25.00
C PRO A 326 0.28 15.37 -25.60
N GLU A 327 0.14 16.63 -25.20
CA GLU A 327 1.16 17.64 -25.40
C GLU A 327 2.09 17.64 -24.18
N ILE A 328 3.40 17.49 -24.41
CA ILE A 328 4.39 17.43 -23.32
C ILE A 328 5.43 18.52 -23.53
N VAL A 329 5.59 19.37 -22.52
CA VAL A 329 6.57 20.45 -22.49
C VAL A 329 7.50 20.24 -21.30
N VAL A 330 8.80 20.45 -21.52
CA VAL A 330 9.82 20.40 -20.46
C VAL A 330 10.41 21.79 -20.29
N ASP A 331 10.36 22.29 -19.06
CA ASP A 331 11.05 23.50 -18.67
C ASP A 331 11.92 23.22 -17.43
N GLN A 332 13.23 23.20 -17.64
CA GLN A 332 14.22 22.88 -16.63
C GLN A 332 13.94 21.56 -15.90
N GLN A 333 13.45 21.62 -14.68
CA GLN A 333 13.15 20.48 -13.82
C GLN A 333 11.68 20.07 -13.83
N THR A 334 10.88 20.71 -14.67
CA THR A 334 9.43 20.53 -14.72
C THR A 334 9.02 19.89 -16.04
N VAL A 335 8.17 18.87 -15.95
CA VAL A 335 7.48 18.25 -17.09
C VAL A 335 6.00 18.60 -16.97
N MET A 336 5.45 19.27 -17.99
CA MET A 336 4.02 19.55 -18.07
C MET A 336 3.40 18.70 -19.17
N VAL A 337 2.31 18.07 -18.85
CA VAL A 337 1.54 17.20 -19.78
C VAL A 337 0.11 17.71 -19.83
N GLU A 338 -0.41 17.86 -21.03
CA GLU A 338 -1.79 18.26 -21.27
C GLU A 338 -2.51 17.25 -22.16
N TRP A 339 -3.76 16.93 -21.86
CA TRP A 339 -4.66 16.08 -22.65
C TRP A 339 -6.15 16.38 -22.44
#